data_48bb4edd58eafa0bf051a32d7ac2e4ee
#
_entry.id   48bb4edd58eafa0bf051a32d7ac2e4ee
#
_cell.length_a   1.000
_cell.length_b   1.000
_cell.length_c   1.000
_cell.angle_alpha   90.00
_cell.angle_beta   90.00
_cell.angle_gamma   90.00
#
_symmetry.space_group_name_H-M   'P 1'
#
loop_
_entity.id
_entity.type
_entity.pdbx_description
1 polymer ?
#
loop_
_entity_poly.entity_id
_entity_poly.type
_entity_poly.pdbx_seq_one_letter_code
_entity_poly.pdbx_strand_id
1 'polypeptide(L)'
;LAKSKPPLNLKHGHCVSGKVTPTYRCWNDMIGRCCRPSDTGYASYGGRGVRVCDRWNPAAGGSFANFLTDMGECPAGRTLDKDMLGDGMLYSPETCRWATKAEQSRHKRDTRLFTYQGRTQCFRDWADELGIGWSNFAYRVESGWDPERIMQGSTLPRRMLTWNGKTQQLSKWAAELGVQPQLIRYRLKAGWTVEQALSTAPQSKPCC
;
A
#
# COMPACT_ATOMS: atom_id res chain seq x y z
N LEU A 1 -51.97 -7.35 15.29
CA LEU A 1 -50.96 -6.31 15.51
C LEU A 1 -50.41 -5.86 14.16
N ALA A 2 -50.82 -4.66 13.72
CA ALA A 2 -50.39 -4.08 12.45
C ALA A 2 -48.89 -3.76 12.51
N LYS A 3 -48.11 -4.35 11.58
CA LYS A 3 -46.73 -3.99 11.36
C LYS A 3 -46.71 -2.59 10.73
N SER A 4 -46.39 -1.57 11.54
CA SER A 4 -46.17 -0.21 11.05
C SER A 4 -45.02 -0.26 9.99
N LYS A 5 -45.35 0.17 8.77
CA LYS A 5 -44.31 0.42 7.74
C LYS A 5 -43.36 1.46 8.30
N PRO A 6 -42.04 1.25 8.14
CA PRO A 6 -41.06 2.28 8.50
C PRO A 6 -41.33 3.55 7.68
N PRO A 7 -41.11 4.75 8.22
CA PRO A 7 -41.37 6.00 7.53
C PRO A 7 -40.58 6.06 6.24
N LEU A 8 -41.28 6.14 5.11
CA LEU A 8 -40.78 6.31 3.79
C LEU A 8 -40.14 7.70 3.64
N ASN A 9 -38.85 7.72 3.25
CA ASN A 9 -38.17 8.87 2.64
C ASN A 9 -37.97 10.12 3.50
N LEU A 10 -37.10 10.08 4.48
CA LEU A 10 -36.29 11.26 4.78
C LEU A 10 -35.46 11.57 3.54
N LYS A 11 -35.85 12.61 2.78
CA LYS A 11 -35.08 13.12 1.63
C LYS A 11 -33.80 13.76 2.15
N HIS A 12 -32.76 12.94 2.35
CA HIS A 12 -31.45 13.40 2.85
C HIS A 12 -30.61 14.08 1.76
N GLY A 13 -31.15 14.30 0.55
CA GLY A 13 -30.45 14.98 -0.56
C GLY A 13 -29.33 14.18 -1.26
N HIS A 14 -28.92 13.04 -0.72
CA HIS A 14 -27.81 12.23 -1.23
C HIS A 14 -28.22 11.14 -2.25
N CYS A 15 -29.52 11.03 -2.54
CA CYS A 15 -30.07 10.18 -3.60
C CYS A 15 -31.22 10.93 -4.26
N VAL A 16 -30.94 11.67 -5.33
CA VAL A 16 -31.90 12.48 -6.07
C VAL A 16 -31.90 12.08 -7.53
N SER A 17 -33.06 11.73 -8.07
CA SER A 17 -33.24 11.39 -9.51
C SER A 17 -32.26 10.33 -10.02
N GLY A 18 -31.99 9.30 -9.23
CA GLY A 18 -31.06 8.22 -9.57
C GLY A 18 -29.58 8.57 -9.40
N LYS A 19 -29.24 9.81 -9.08
CA LYS A 19 -27.85 10.21 -8.75
C LYS A 19 -27.61 9.99 -7.27
N VAL A 20 -26.59 9.18 -6.97
CA VAL A 20 -26.18 8.80 -5.62
C VAL A 20 -24.84 9.41 -5.30
N THR A 21 -24.77 10.13 -4.16
CA THR A 21 -23.48 10.70 -3.71
C THR A 21 -22.50 9.61 -3.29
N PRO A 22 -21.18 9.87 -3.34
CA PRO A 22 -20.17 8.93 -2.85
C PRO A 22 -20.43 8.50 -1.39
N THR A 23 -20.82 9.42 -0.52
CA THR A 23 -21.12 9.16 0.89
C THR A 23 -22.27 8.16 1.07
N TYR A 24 -23.37 8.36 0.36
CA TYR A 24 -24.52 7.45 0.42
C TYR A 24 -24.16 6.08 -0.18
N ARG A 25 -23.41 6.06 -1.27
CA ARG A 25 -22.91 4.82 -1.87
C ARG A 25 -22.07 4.01 -0.89
N CYS A 26 -21.10 4.65 -0.22
CA CYS A 26 -20.27 3.98 0.79
C CYS A 26 -21.09 3.35 1.91
N TRP A 27 -22.08 4.09 2.42
CA TRP A 27 -22.99 3.58 3.46
C TRP A 27 -23.85 2.43 2.94
N ASN A 28 -24.48 2.55 1.77
CA ASN A 28 -25.34 1.51 1.21
C ASN A 28 -24.56 0.23 0.88
N ASP A 29 -23.34 0.35 0.36
CA ASP A 29 -22.46 -0.79 0.07
C ASP A 29 -22.01 -1.46 1.38
N MET A 30 -21.74 -0.70 2.44
CA MET A 30 -21.45 -1.24 3.77
C MET A 30 -22.64 -2.04 4.30
N ILE A 31 -23.86 -1.48 4.27
CA ILE A 31 -25.08 -2.20 4.66
C ILE A 31 -25.32 -3.43 3.78
N GLY A 32 -25.10 -3.32 2.47
CA GLY A 32 -25.22 -4.45 1.53
C GLY A 32 -24.38 -5.62 1.98
N ARG A 33 -23.08 -5.43 2.00
CA ARG A 33 -22.11 -6.50 2.29
C ARG A 33 -22.18 -7.05 3.73
N CYS A 34 -22.66 -6.28 4.69
CA CYS A 34 -22.78 -6.75 6.08
C CYS A 34 -24.14 -7.35 6.44
N CYS A 35 -25.24 -6.87 5.84
CA CYS A 35 -26.58 -7.17 6.29
C CYS A 35 -27.47 -7.85 5.25
N ARG A 36 -27.03 -7.97 3.97
CA ARG A 36 -27.83 -8.56 2.90
C ARG A 36 -27.18 -9.84 2.39
N PRO A 37 -27.68 -11.04 2.70
CA PRO A 37 -27.12 -12.30 2.25
C PRO A 37 -27.01 -12.46 0.71
N SER A 38 -27.84 -11.73 -0.05
CA SER A 38 -27.81 -11.72 -1.52
C SER A 38 -26.71 -10.79 -2.11
N ASP A 39 -26.02 -10.00 -1.29
CA ASP A 39 -24.93 -9.15 -1.74
C ASP A 39 -23.69 -9.99 -2.04
N THR A 40 -23.02 -9.74 -3.17
CA THR A 40 -21.83 -10.49 -3.59
C THR A 40 -20.68 -10.42 -2.59
N GLY A 41 -20.59 -9.36 -1.81
CA GLY A 41 -19.59 -9.17 -0.76
C GLY A 41 -19.96 -9.86 0.56
N TYR A 42 -21.20 -10.33 0.74
CA TYR A 42 -21.70 -10.82 2.03
C TYR A 42 -20.83 -11.92 2.62
N ALA A 43 -20.44 -12.92 1.84
CA ALA A 43 -19.59 -14.02 2.29
C ALA A 43 -18.26 -13.57 2.93
N SER A 44 -17.72 -12.44 2.46
CA SER A 44 -16.45 -11.88 2.95
C SER A 44 -16.63 -10.90 4.12
N TYR A 45 -17.85 -10.48 4.41
CA TYR A 45 -18.19 -9.51 5.48
C TYR A 45 -19.21 -10.06 6.47
N GLY A 46 -20.52 -9.89 6.22
CA GLY A 46 -21.57 -10.34 7.14
C GLY A 46 -21.52 -11.83 7.42
N GLY A 47 -21.24 -12.65 6.39
CA GLY A 47 -21.06 -14.11 6.52
C GLY A 47 -19.87 -14.52 7.39
N ARG A 48 -18.91 -13.60 7.62
CA ARG A 48 -17.78 -13.78 8.54
C ARG A 48 -18.00 -13.15 9.91
N GLY A 49 -19.16 -12.56 10.18
CA GLY A 49 -19.48 -11.90 11.43
C GLY A 49 -19.12 -10.42 11.48
N VAL A 50 -18.74 -9.79 10.35
CA VAL A 50 -18.56 -8.32 10.30
C VAL A 50 -19.92 -7.66 10.44
N ARG A 51 -20.02 -6.72 11.38
CA ARG A 51 -21.28 -6.04 11.75
C ARG A 51 -21.21 -4.55 11.46
N VAL A 52 -22.40 -3.93 11.44
CA VAL A 52 -22.59 -2.47 11.45
C VAL A 52 -23.23 -2.10 12.77
N CYS A 53 -22.78 -1.04 13.41
CA CYS A 53 -23.38 -0.56 14.66
C CYS A 53 -24.87 -0.22 14.48
N ASP A 54 -25.64 -0.37 15.53
CA ASP A 54 -27.09 -0.18 15.48
C ASP A 54 -27.49 1.22 14.99
N ARG A 55 -26.69 2.22 15.36
CA ARG A 55 -26.89 3.61 14.97
C ARG A 55 -26.87 3.85 13.44
N TRP A 56 -26.13 3.03 12.70
CA TRP A 56 -26.03 3.12 11.22
C TRP A 56 -26.86 2.06 10.49
N ASN A 57 -27.28 1.01 11.21
CA ASN A 57 -27.98 -0.15 10.63
C ASN A 57 -29.50 0.09 10.60
N PRO A 58 -30.14 0.18 9.40
CA PRO A 58 -31.58 0.38 9.32
C PRO A 58 -32.41 -0.75 9.95
N ALA A 59 -31.90 -1.97 9.97
CA ALA A 59 -32.57 -3.11 10.60
C ALA A 59 -32.62 -3.00 12.13
N ALA A 60 -31.71 -2.23 12.73
CA ALA A 60 -31.68 -1.93 14.16
C ALA A 60 -32.26 -0.55 14.53
N GLY A 61 -32.88 0.14 13.56
CA GLY A 61 -33.45 1.49 13.79
C GLY A 61 -32.47 2.63 13.47
N GLY A 62 -31.29 2.33 12.99
CA GLY A 62 -30.31 3.30 12.54
C GLY A 62 -30.62 3.89 11.17
N SER A 63 -29.81 4.83 10.71
CA SER A 63 -30.08 5.54 9.46
C SER A 63 -28.82 6.07 8.77
N PHE A 64 -28.96 6.39 7.48
CA PHE A 64 -27.96 7.15 6.75
C PHE A 64 -27.70 8.54 7.37
N ALA A 65 -28.73 9.18 7.90
CA ALA A 65 -28.56 10.49 8.55
C ALA A 65 -27.61 10.42 9.76
N ASN A 66 -27.71 9.36 10.56
CA ASN A 66 -26.78 9.11 11.65
C ASN A 66 -25.36 8.88 11.14
N PHE A 67 -25.20 8.06 10.09
CA PHE A 67 -23.91 7.83 9.46
C PHE A 67 -23.28 9.13 8.94
N LEU A 68 -24.07 9.97 8.27
CA LEU A 68 -23.62 11.26 7.76
C LEU A 68 -23.21 12.23 8.88
N THR A 69 -23.96 12.22 9.99
CA THR A 69 -23.63 13.05 11.17
C THR A 69 -22.30 12.64 11.77
N ASP A 70 -22.05 11.33 11.88
CA ASP A 70 -20.88 10.81 12.56
C ASP A 70 -19.61 10.87 11.67
N MET A 71 -19.75 10.61 10.37
CA MET A 71 -18.61 10.47 9.45
C MET A 71 -18.38 11.68 8.55
N GLY A 72 -19.39 12.58 8.45
CA GLY A 72 -19.36 13.64 7.47
C GLY A 72 -19.45 13.15 6.02
N GLU A 73 -19.24 14.05 5.06
CA GLU A 73 -19.20 13.69 3.65
C GLU A 73 -17.90 12.96 3.27
N CYS A 74 -18.04 12.04 2.33
CA CYS A 74 -16.88 11.31 1.78
C CYS A 74 -15.96 12.27 1.01
N PRO A 75 -14.73 12.52 1.47
CA PRO A 75 -13.81 13.37 0.73
C PRO A 75 -13.43 12.74 -0.61
N ALA A 76 -13.10 13.56 -1.60
CA ALA A 76 -12.72 13.09 -2.92
C ALA A 76 -11.55 12.09 -2.84
N GLY A 77 -11.67 10.97 -3.56
CA GLY A 77 -10.64 9.93 -3.62
C GLY A 77 -10.49 9.09 -2.35
N ARG A 78 -11.40 9.20 -1.38
CA ARG A 78 -11.40 8.37 -0.17
C ARG A 78 -12.55 7.38 -0.16
N THR A 79 -12.44 6.35 0.64
CA THR A 79 -13.47 5.35 0.92
C THR A 79 -13.50 5.02 2.40
N LEU A 80 -14.59 4.43 2.88
CA LEU A 80 -14.74 4.06 4.28
C LEU A 80 -13.81 2.88 4.61
N ASP A 81 -13.02 3.04 5.65
CA ASP A 81 -12.12 2.03 6.19
C ASP A 81 -12.46 1.73 7.65
N LYS A 82 -12.47 0.45 8.05
CA LYS A 82 -12.75 -0.05 9.40
C LYS A 82 -11.60 -0.83 10.01
N ASP A 83 -10.57 -1.12 9.19
CA ASP A 83 -9.53 -2.07 9.57
C ASP A 83 -8.34 -1.37 10.26
N MET A 84 -8.26 -0.05 10.16
CA MET A 84 -7.13 0.74 10.68
C MET A 84 -7.28 1.15 12.16
N LEU A 85 -8.50 1.29 12.67
CA LEU A 85 -8.78 1.75 14.03
C LEU A 85 -9.34 0.66 14.94
N GLY A 86 -9.65 -0.52 14.40
CA GLY A 86 -10.25 -1.63 15.14
C GLY A 86 -9.77 -3.00 14.66
N ASP A 87 -10.46 -4.04 15.12
CA ASP A 87 -10.21 -5.43 14.73
C ASP A 87 -10.75 -5.81 13.34
N GLY A 88 -11.35 -4.84 12.64
CA GLY A 88 -11.97 -5.03 11.34
C GLY A 88 -13.30 -5.79 11.37
N MET A 89 -13.91 -6.00 12.52
CA MET A 89 -15.19 -6.75 12.67
C MET A 89 -16.40 -5.86 12.89
N LEU A 90 -16.21 -4.56 13.10
CA LEU A 90 -17.30 -3.60 13.36
C LEU A 90 -17.13 -2.34 12.51
N TYR A 91 -18.23 -1.90 11.91
CA TYR A 91 -18.38 -0.56 11.36
C TYR A 91 -19.08 0.33 12.38
N SER A 92 -18.37 1.29 12.94
CA SER A 92 -18.90 2.28 13.90
C SER A 92 -18.12 3.61 13.79
N PRO A 93 -18.59 4.69 14.40
CA PRO A 93 -17.86 5.96 14.42
C PRO A 93 -16.44 5.83 14.99
N GLU A 94 -16.24 4.93 15.96
CA GLU A 94 -14.97 4.74 16.67
C GLU A 94 -13.98 3.91 15.86
N THR A 95 -14.47 3.01 14.99
CA THR A 95 -13.63 2.07 14.23
C THR A 95 -13.43 2.48 12.77
N CYS A 96 -14.21 3.45 12.29
CA CYS A 96 -14.20 3.85 10.89
C CYS A 96 -13.53 5.20 10.66
N ARG A 97 -12.92 5.33 9.51
CA ARG A 97 -12.41 6.60 8.99
C ARG A 97 -12.46 6.66 7.47
N TRP A 98 -12.37 7.86 6.92
CA TRP A 98 -12.15 8.04 5.48
C TRP A 98 -10.66 7.85 5.15
N ALA A 99 -10.35 6.86 4.32
CA ALA A 99 -8.98 6.52 3.94
C ALA A 99 -8.81 6.49 2.42
N THR A 100 -7.62 6.84 1.96
CA THR A 100 -7.23 6.66 0.56
C THR A 100 -6.97 5.19 0.26
N LYS A 101 -7.01 4.81 -1.03
CA LYS A 101 -6.63 3.45 -1.46
C LYS A 101 -5.20 3.08 -1.05
N ALA A 102 -4.29 4.06 -1.03
CA ALA A 102 -2.91 3.84 -0.60
C ALA A 102 -2.82 3.50 0.89
N GLU A 103 -3.52 4.25 1.75
CA GLU A 103 -3.62 3.95 3.18
C GLU A 103 -4.24 2.57 3.43
N GLN A 104 -5.38 2.25 2.79
CA GLN A 104 -6.01 0.94 2.94
C GLN A 104 -5.13 -0.23 2.48
N SER A 105 -4.34 -0.04 1.40
CA SER A 105 -3.47 -1.10 0.91
C SER A 105 -2.33 -1.45 1.87
N ARG A 106 -1.96 -0.54 2.76
CA ARG A 106 -0.94 -0.77 3.80
C ARG A 106 -1.44 -1.60 4.97
N HIS A 107 -2.76 -1.67 5.16
CA HIS A 107 -3.42 -2.36 6.28
C HIS A 107 -4.27 -3.56 5.86
N LYS A 108 -4.06 -4.07 4.64
CA LYS A 108 -4.70 -5.31 4.21
C LYS A 108 -4.18 -6.50 5.01
N ARG A 109 -5.01 -7.51 5.19
CA ARG A 109 -4.70 -8.73 5.94
C ARG A 109 -3.51 -9.51 5.40
N ASP A 110 -3.25 -9.42 4.10
CA ASP A 110 -2.13 -10.03 3.38
C ASP A 110 -0.90 -9.10 3.29
N THR A 111 -0.94 -7.94 3.96
CA THR A 111 0.18 -7.00 3.98
C THR A 111 1.36 -7.62 4.71
N ARG A 112 2.51 -7.68 4.02
CA ARG A 112 3.75 -8.19 4.60
C ARG A 112 4.28 -7.22 5.66
N LEU A 113 4.49 -7.74 6.86
CA LEU A 113 4.98 -7.00 8.01
C LEU A 113 6.43 -7.41 8.33
N PHE A 114 7.20 -6.47 8.80
CA PHE A 114 8.54 -6.69 9.34
C PHE A 114 8.68 -6.02 10.69
N THR A 115 9.25 -6.75 11.65
CA THR A 115 9.46 -6.25 13.00
C THR A 115 10.96 -6.00 13.23
N TYR A 116 11.27 -4.80 13.67
CA TYR A 116 12.64 -4.42 14.04
C TYR A 116 12.61 -3.55 15.29
N GLN A 117 13.44 -3.89 16.29
CA GLN A 117 13.53 -3.21 17.60
C GLN A 117 12.16 -2.94 18.26
N GLY A 118 11.26 -3.95 18.22
CA GLY A 118 9.93 -3.87 18.82
C GLY A 118 8.89 -3.07 18.01
N ARG A 119 9.26 -2.45 16.88
CA ARG A 119 8.34 -1.77 15.96
C ARG A 119 7.96 -2.69 14.81
N THR A 120 6.67 -2.90 14.61
CA THR A 120 6.14 -3.68 13.48
C THR A 120 5.46 -2.76 12.49
N GLN A 121 5.90 -2.78 11.24
CA GLN A 121 5.32 -1.97 10.16
C GLN A 121 5.25 -2.78 8.87
N CYS A 122 4.46 -2.29 7.89
CA CYS A 122 4.44 -2.90 6.58
C CYS A 122 5.76 -2.61 5.83
N PHE A 123 6.10 -3.49 4.87
CA PHE A 123 7.31 -3.34 4.05
C PHE A 123 7.38 -1.98 3.34
N ARG A 124 6.23 -1.42 2.98
CA ARG A 124 6.17 -0.12 2.32
C ARG A 124 6.60 1.00 3.25
N ASP A 125 6.09 1.00 4.48
CA ASP A 125 6.40 2.05 5.45
C ASP A 125 7.87 2.01 5.85
N TRP A 126 8.44 0.82 6.05
CA TRP A 126 9.88 0.65 6.26
C TRP A 126 10.71 1.15 5.06
N ALA A 127 10.29 0.82 3.83
CA ALA A 127 10.97 1.26 2.63
C ALA A 127 10.94 2.78 2.46
N ASP A 128 9.80 3.41 2.75
CA ASP A 128 9.62 4.87 2.69
C ASP A 128 10.48 5.56 3.76
N GLU A 129 10.53 5.06 5.01
CA GLU A 129 11.40 5.57 6.08
C GLU A 129 12.89 5.47 5.72
N LEU A 130 13.30 4.39 5.08
CA LEU A 130 14.68 4.15 4.67
C LEU A 130 15.07 4.84 3.37
N GLY A 131 14.11 5.48 2.67
CA GLY A 131 14.35 6.11 1.38
C GLY A 131 14.74 5.12 0.27
N ILE A 132 14.27 3.86 0.34
CA ILE A 132 14.55 2.81 -0.64
C ILE A 132 13.27 2.35 -1.36
N GLY A 133 13.41 1.78 -2.55
CA GLY A 133 12.27 1.20 -3.25
C GLY A 133 11.70 -0.02 -2.50
N TRP A 134 10.38 -0.16 -2.47
CA TRP A 134 9.69 -1.29 -1.82
C TRP A 134 10.23 -2.66 -2.27
N SER A 135 10.46 -2.86 -3.57
CA SER A 135 11.01 -4.12 -4.10
C SER A 135 12.39 -4.45 -3.55
N ASN A 136 13.20 -3.42 -3.27
CA ASN A 136 14.53 -3.61 -2.68
C ASN A 136 14.40 -4.04 -1.21
N PHE A 137 13.50 -3.41 -0.44
CA PHE A 137 13.22 -3.82 0.94
C PHE A 137 12.70 -5.26 0.99
N ALA A 138 11.68 -5.58 0.17
CA ALA A 138 11.12 -6.91 0.07
C ALA A 138 12.20 -7.97 -0.25
N TYR A 139 13.05 -7.70 -1.24
CA TYR A 139 14.16 -8.59 -1.60
C TYR A 139 15.11 -8.85 -0.43
N ARG A 140 15.47 -7.82 0.34
CA ARG A 140 16.37 -7.98 1.50
C ARG A 140 15.77 -8.90 2.56
N VAL A 141 14.49 -8.68 2.90
CA VAL A 141 13.76 -9.50 3.90
C VAL A 141 13.60 -10.94 3.40
N GLU A 142 13.14 -11.14 2.18
CA GLU A 142 12.89 -12.45 1.59
C GLU A 142 14.18 -13.24 1.33
N SER A 143 15.29 -12.55 1.08
CA SER A 143 16.61 -13.17 0.96
C SER A 143 17.27 -13.48 2.31
N GLY A 144 16.57 -13.25 3.44
CA GLY A 144 17.04 -13.59 4.77
C GLY A 144 18.25 -12.76 5.23
N TRP A 145 18.34 -11.49 4.80
CA TRP A 145 19.40 -10.63 5.29
C TRP A 145 19.26 -10.38 6.79
N ASP A 146 20.38 -10.16 7.44
CA ASP A 146 20.41 -9.73 8.84
C ASP A 146 19.55 -8.48 9.05
N PRO A 147 18.70 -8.41 10.12
CA PRO A 147 17.81 -7.30 10.36
C PRO A 147 18.50 -5.94 10.43
N GLU A 148 19.67 -5.85 11.06
CA GLU A 148 20.46 -4.62 11.11
C GLU A 148 20.87 -4.16 9.70
N ARG A 149 21.26 -5.11 8.86
CA ARG A 149 21.63 -4.84 7.48
C ARG A 149 20.44 -4.44 6.62
N ILE A 150 19.25 -5.00 6.86
CA ILE A 150 18.00 -4.60 6.18
C ILE A 150 17.73 -3.13 6.47
N MET A 151 17.90 -2.70 7.71
CA MET A 151 17.58 -1.36 8.21
C MET A 151 18.66 -0.31 7.91
N GLN A 152 19.85 -0.72 7.53
CA GLN A 152 20.88 0.21 7.04
C GLN A 152 20.47 0.83 5.71
N GLY A 153 19.52 1.73 5.67
CA GLY A 153 19.03 2.50 4.53
C GLY A 153 19.62 2.22 3.15
N SER A 154 19.27 2.95 2.16
CA SER A 154 19.82 2.80 0.84
C SER A 154 21.32 3.01 0.88
N THR A 155 22.07 1.99 0.89
CA THR A 155 23.24 1.85 0.04
C THR A 155 23.95 0.57 0.44
N LEU A 156 23.76 -0.48 -0.33
CA LEU A 156 24.96 -1.20 -0.72
C LEU A 156 25.93 -0.11 -1.16
N PRO A 157 27.13 0.01 -0.56
CA PRO A 157 28.07 1.03 -0.98
C PRO A 157 28.15 0.92 -2.51
N ARG A 158 27.76 1.99 -3.19
CA ARG A 158 27.82 2.01 -4.64
C ARG A 158 29.24 1.65 -4.95
N ARG A 159 29.48 0.54 -5.70
CA ARG A 159 30.81 0.01 -5.88
C ARG A 159 31.74 1.13 -6.36
N MET A 160 32.54 1.61 -5.43
CA MET A 160 33.55 2.65 -5.68
C MET A 160 34.73 1.95 -6.32
N LEU A 161 35.27 2.52 -7.35
CA LEU A 161 36.46 2.04 -8.05
C LEU A 161 37.48 3.17 -8.03
N THR A 162 38.72 2.83 -7.69
CA THR A 162 39.84 3.77 -7.73
C THR A 162 40.70 3.44 -8.94
N TRP A 163 40.87 4.43 -9.80
CA TRP A 163 41.75 4.33 -10.98
C TRP A 163 42.41 5.69 -11.25
N ASN A 164 43.68 5.70 -11.60
CA ASN A 164 44.50 6.90 -11.84
C ASN A 164 44.34 7.95 -10.70
N GLY A 165 44.37 7.50 -9.43
CA GLY A 165 44.25 8.37 -8.25
C GLY A 165 42.86 8.94 -7.99
N LYS A 166 41.86 8.66 -8.86
CA LYS A 166 40.48 9.13 -8.71
C LYS A 166 39.57 8.00 -8.22
N THR A 167 38.82 8.24 -7.15
CA THR A 167 37.83 7.29 -6.62
C THR A 167 36.44 7.77 -6.92
N GLN A 168 35.65 6.99 -7.67
CA GLN A 168 34.27 7.30 -7.96
C GLN A 168 33.41 6.04 -8.22
N GLN A 169 32.10 6.25 -8.31
CA GLN A 169 31.15 5.16 -8.54
C GLN A 169 31.38 4.50 -9.90
N LEU A 170 31.18 3.17 -9.96
CA LEU A 170 31.25 2.41 -11.21
C LEU A 170 30.40 3.02 -12.33
N SER A 171 29.19 3.52 -12.00
CA SER A 171 28.32 4.16 -12.99
C SER A 171 28.87 5.47 -13.54
N LYS A 172 29.61 6.24 -12.72
CA LYS A 172 30.30 7.46 -13.18
C LYS A 172 31.47 7.13 -14.07
N TRP A 173 32.27 6.11 -13.71
CA TRP A 173 33.32 5.59 -14.61
C TRP A 173 32.75 5.14 -15.95
N ALA A 174 31.62 4.42 -15.95
CA ALA A 174 30.99 3.96 -17.18
C ALA A 174 30.56 5.14 -18.07
N ALA A 175 29.99 6.20 -17.47
CA ALA A 175 29.61 7.40 -18.20
C ALA A 175 30.82 8.16 -18.78
N GLU A 176 31.89 8.32 -17.99
CA GLU A 176 33.12 9.00 -18.46
C GLU A 176 33.81 8.22 -19.60
N LEU A 177 33.77 6.89 -19.57
CA LEU A 177 34.37 6.03 -20.56
C LEU A 177 33.45 5.73 -21.75
N GLY A 178 32.22 6.22 -21.76
CA GLY A 178 31.24 5.95 -22.81
C GLY A 178 30.83 4.49 -22.94
N VAL A 179 30.92 3.71 -21.84
CA VAL A 179 30.61 2.27 -21.84
C VAL A 179 29.39 1.98 -20.95
N GLN A 180 28.75 0.84 -21.21
CA GLN A 180 27.66 0.40 -20.34
C GLN A 180 28.21 -0.05 -18.96
N PRO A 181 27.58 0.36 -17.83
CA PRO A 181 27.99 -0.08 -16.49
C PRO A 181 28.07 -1.61 -16.33
N GLN A 182 27.24 -2.32 -17.08
CA GLN A 182 27.19 -3.77 -17.09
C GLN A 182 28.48 -4.40 -17.62
N LEU A 183 29.12 -3.77 -18.62
CA LEU A 183 30.40 -4.25 -19.17
C LEU A 183 31.50 -4.24 -18.08
N ILE A 184 31.61 -3.14 -17.34
CA ILE A 184 32.56 -3.02 -16.24
C ILE A 184 32.27 -4.06 -15.15
N ARG A 185 31.00 -4.25 -14.77
CA ARG A 185 30.62 -5.30 -13.82
C ARG A 185 31.01 -6.69 -14.27
N TYR A 186 30.78 -7.01 -15.55
CA TYR A 186 31.12 -8.30 -16.14
C TYR A 186 32.62 -8.55 -16.08
N ARG A 187 33.44 -7.58 -16.50
CA ARG A 187 34.91 -7.67 -16.47
C ARG A 187 35.46 -7.93 -15.06
N LEU A 188 34.94 -7.15 -14.06
CA LEU A 188 35.33 -7.33 -12.67
C LEU A 188 34.87 -8.69 -12.10
N LYS A 189 33.70 -9.20 -12.55
CA LYS A 189 33.22 -10.52 -12.17
C LYS A 189 34.05 -11.63 -12.80
N ALA A 190 34.58 -11.41 -14.00
CA ALA A 190 35.49 -12.30 -14.71
C ALA A 190 36.94 -12.28 -14.18
N GLY A 191 37.20 -11.54 -13.07
CA GLY A 191 38.51 -11.51 -12.43
C GLY A 191 39.45 -10.43 -12.93
N TRP A 192 39.01 -9.51 -13.78
CA TRP A 192 39.85 -8.42 -14.26
C TRP A 192 40.14 -7.43 -13.10
N THR A 193 41.35 -6.87 -13.11
CA THR A 193 41.69 -5.76 -12.23
C THR A 193 40.86 -4.51 -12.55
N VAL A 194 40.76 -3.56 -11.62
CA VAL A 194 40.06 -2.29 -11.87
C VAL A 194 40.69 -1.56 -13.06
N GLU A 195 41.99 -1.54 -13.13
CA GLU A 195 42.75 -0.93 -14.25
C GLU A 195 42.39 -1.58 -15.59
N GLN A 196 42.44 -2.88 -15.68
CA GLN A 196 42.08 -3.61 -16.90
C GLN A 196 40.60 -3.40 -17.27
N ALA A 197 39.71 -3.40 -16.27
CA ALA A 197 38.29 -3.26 -16.50
C ALA A 197 37.89 -1.87 -17.02
N LEU A 198 38.65 -0.84 -16.67
CA LEU A 198 38.38 0.56 -17.04
C LEU A 198 39.20 1.02 -18.27
N SER A 199 40.45 0.55 -18.44
CA SER A 199 41.33 0.98 -19.54
C SER A 199 41.05 0.27 -20.88
N THR A 200 40.42 -0.90 -20.87
CA THR A 200 40.18 -1.67 -22.12
C THR A 200 38.98 -1.13 -22.88
N ALA A 201 39.19 -0.70 -24.11
CA ALA A 201 38.12 -0.28 -25.00
C ALA A 201 37.06 -1.37 -25.20
N PRO A 202 35.77 -1.02 -25.40
CA PRO A 202 34.77 -2.00 -25.78
C PRO A 202 35.14 -2.61 -27.11
N GLN A 203 35.15 -3.94 -27.18
CA GLN A 203 35.32 -4.60 -28.48
C GLN A 203 34.09 -4.28 -29.34
N SER A 204 34.29 -3.57 -30.43
CA SER A 204 33.28 -3.41 -31.47
C SER A 204 32.95 -4.80 -32.00
N LYS A 205 31.66 -5.20 -31.93
CA LYS A 205 31.24 -6.40 -32.68
C LYS A 205 31.56 -6.14 -34.15
N PRO A 206 32.26 -7.07 -34.82
CA PRO A 206 32.37 -6.99 -36.27
C PRO A 206 30.93 -7.01 -36.82
N CYS A 207 30.56 -6.02 -37.63
CA CYS A 207 29.36 -6.09 -38.45
C CYS A 207 29.53 -7.28 -39.40
N CYS A 208 28.70 -8.31 -39.23
CA CYS A 208 28.40 -9.26 -40.30
C CYS A 208 27.28 -8.72 -41.14
#